data_cd7798ac9c981ecd5fc318a944783849
#
_entry.id   cd7798ac9c981ecd5fc318a944783849
#
_cell.length_a   1.000
_cell.length_b   1.000
_cell.length_c   1.000
_cell.angle_alpha   90.00
_cell.angle_beta   90.00
_cell.angle_gamma   90.00
#
_symmetry.space_group_name_H-M   'P 1'
#
loop_
_entity.id
_entity.type
_entity.pdbx_description
1 polymer ?
#
loop_
_entity_poly.entity_id
_entity_poly.type
_entity_poly.pdbx_seq_one_letter_code
_entity_poly.pdbx_strand_id
1 'polypeptide(L)'
;RAYDGSEADDPIVSKFLAPSYTDISVGIDWKPNSIFSVYVSPIAGQITTAVVGDKMNEKYAEMFPLENGGLRQALQEKYATWSYSKEANADGTYDKIYKNFKAELGLILKGSINYTYKDLKIITSISLFTPYAWDKTEMLDAEGNFVGYRDNNRRFGNFDVDWDAAISYQFLKCLNVTLSTSLKYYNGVKIADADGVLAERVQFKSILGLGVGYSF
;
A
#
# COMPACT_ATOMS: atom_id res chain seq x y z
N ARG A 1 -8.20 13.54 -4.05
CA ARG A 1 -9.47 14.29 -3.90
C ARG A 1 -10.43 13.41 -3.12
N ALA A 2 -11.06 13.93 -2.08
CA ALA A 2 -12.18 13.27 -1.44
C ALA A 2 -13.37 13.34 -2.40
N TYR A 3 -14.06 12.23 -2.58
CA TYR A 3 -15.33 12.17 -3.29
C TYR A 3 -16.34 13.00 -2.48
N ASP A 4 -16.81 14.12 -3.00
CA ASP A 4 -17.78 14.98 -2.34
C ASP A 4 -19.24 14.68 -2.72
N GLY A 5 -19.44 13.75 -3.66
CA GLY A 5 -20.75 13.29 -4.11
C GLY A 5 -21.54 14.31 -4.96
N SER A 6 -20.94 15.44 -5.30
CA SER A 6 -21.63 16.55 -5.94
C SER A 6 -21.68 16.48 -7.47
N GLU A 7 -20.86 15.63 -8.09
CA GLU A 7 -20.84 15.48 -9.55
C GLU A 7 -21.09 14.02 -9.96
N ALA A 8 -22.22 13.81 -10.62
CA ALA A 8 -22.58 12.48 -11.20
C ALA A 8 -21.58 11.97 -12.24
N ASP A 9 -20.59 12.78 -12.65
CA ASP A 9 -19.62 12.53 -13.69
C ASP A 9 -18.20 12.28 -13.20
N ASP A 10 -17.92 12.34 -11.87
CA ASP A 10 -16.59 12.03 -11.35
C ASP A 10 -16.22 10.55 -11.62
N PRO A 11 -15.00 10.28 -12.15
CA PRO A 11 -14.61 8.90 -12.46
C PRO A 11 -14.43 8.10 -11.17
N ILE A 12 -14.98 6.90 -11.15
CA ILE A 12 -14.74 5.94 -10.09
C ILE A 12 -13.30 5.44 -10.21
N VAL A 13 -12.39 5.94 -9.37
CA VAL A 13 -10.97 5.56 -9.35
C VAL A 13 -10.65 4.43 -8.37
N SER A 14 -11.60 4.02 -7.54
CA SER A 14 -11.47 2.93 -6.58
C SER A 14 -12.80 2.20 -6.42
N LYS A 15 -12.74 0.86 -6.37
CA LYS A 15 -13.89 -0.03 -6.21
C LYS A 15 -13.46 -1.26 -5.41
N PHE A 16 -14.41 -2.12 -5.04
CA PHE A 16 -14.11 -3.42 -4.46
C PHE A 16 -13.12 -4.21 -5.34
N LEU A 17 -11.98 -4.64 -4.78
CA LEU A 17 -10.83 -5.28 -5.46
C LEU A 17 -10.07 -4.39 -6.46
N ALA A 18 -10.26 -3.07 -6.46
CA ALA A 18 -9.56 -2.15 -7.35
C ALA A 18 -9.16 -0.82 -6.67
N PRO A 19 -8.07 -0.74 -5.88
CA PRO A 19 -7.26 -1.85 -5.34
C PRO A 19 -7.85 -2.47 -4.07
N SER A 20 -7.44 -3.69 -3.73
CA SER A 20 -7.58 -4.22 -2.38
C SER A 20 -6.27 -4.84 -1.89
N TYR A 21 -6.11 -4.87 -0.57
CA TYR A 21 -4.94 -5.40 0.11
C TYR A 21 -5.40 -6.47 1.11
N THR A 22 -4.79 -7.64 1.04
CA THR A 22 -5.08 -8.77 1.93
C THR A 22 -3.78 -9.33 2.49
N ASP A 23 -3.67 -9.36 3.81
CA ASP A 23 -2.54 -9.97 4.51
C ASP A 23 -2.99 -11.28 5.17
N ILE A 24 -2.24 -12.33 4.93
CA ILE A 24 -2.43 -13.64 5.56
C ILE A 24 -1.11 -14.02 6.21
N SER A 25 -1.11 -14.33 7.51
CA SER A 25 0.13 -14.69 8.20
C SER A 25 -0.09 -15.75 9.26
N VAL A 26 0.92 -16.61 9.44
CA VAL A 26 1.00 -17.60 10.51
C VAL A 26 2.28 -17.35 11.31
N GLY A 27 2.13 -17.08 12.60
CA GLY A 27 3.26 -16.68 13.43
C GLY A 27 3.01 -16.83 14.90
N ILE A 28 3.94 -16.32 15.70
CA ILE A 28 3.95 -16.35 17.15
C ILE A 28 3.69 -14.94 17.67
N ASP A 29 2.72 -14.81 18.55
CA ASP A 29 2.41 -13.58 19.27
C ASP A 29 2.92 -13.73 20.72
N TRP A 30 3.90 -12.91 21.07
CA TRP A 30 4.50 -12.87 22.41
C TRP A 30 4.05 -11.61 23.15
N LYS A 31 3.35 -11.82 24.25
CA LYS A 31 2.80 -10.78 25.12
C LYS A 31 3.35 -10.92 26.53
N PRO A 32 4.51 -10.33 26.85
CA PRO A 32 5.11 -10.43 28.18
C PRO A 32 4.26 -9.77 29.29
N ASN A 33 3.45 -8.80 28.89
CA ASN A 33 2.51 -8.09 29.77
C ASN A 33 1.37 -7.47 28.95
N SER A 34 0.47 -6.74 29.60
CA SER A 34 -0.67 -6.07 28.93
C SER A 34 -0.28 -4.84 28.12
N ILE A 35 0.95 -4.37 28.20
CA ILE A 35 1.43 -3.15 27.53
C ILE A 35 2.07 -3.50 26.19
N PHE A 36 2.86 -4.56 26.12
CA PHE A 36 3.67 -4.92 24.96
C PHE A 36 3.15 -6.16 24.26
N SER A 37 3.14 -6.12 22.92
CA SER A 37 2.95 -7.29 22.08
C SER A 37 3.95 -7.27 20.93
N VAL A 38 4.56 -8.41 20.66
CA VAL A 38 5.44 -8.64 19.49
C VAL A 38 4.94 -9.87 18.75
N TYR A 39 4.63 -9.70 17.48
CA TYR A 39 4.21 -10.77 16.58
C TYR A 39 5.27 -10.99 15.52
N VAL A 40 5.70 -12.23 15.35
CA VAL A 40 6.66 -12.64 14.31
C VAL A 40 6.03 -13.73 13.46
N SER A 41 5.95 -13.50 12.19
CA SER A 41 5.46 -14.48 11.22
C SER A 41 6.49 -14.72 10.13
N PRO A 42 7.14 -15.88 10.12
CA PRO A 42 8.03 -16.28 9.04
C PRO A 42 7.27 -16.68 7.75
N ILE A 43 5.96 -16.89 7.85
CA ILE A 43 5.10 -17.24 6.71
C ILE A 43 3.99 -16.20 6.64
N ALA A 44 4.22 -15.17 5.85
CA ALA A 44 3.28 -14.09 5.62
C ALA A 44 3.07 -13.90 4.12
N GLY A 45 1.81 -13.83 3.70
CA GLY A 45 1.40 -13.55 2.33
C GLY A 45 0.73 -12.18 2.26
N GLN A 46 1.18 -11.33 1.34
CA GLN A 46 0.48 -10.10 0.97
C GLN A 46 -0.10 -10.26 -0.43
N ILE A 47 -1.38 -10.00 -0.59
CA ILE A 47 -2.07 -10.05 -1.87
C ILE A 47 -2.63 -8.67 -2.16
N THR A 48 -2.20 -8.09 -3.26
CA THR A 48 -2.73 -6.83 -3.79
C THR A 48 -3.51 -7.13 -5.06
N THR A 49 -4.73 -6.62 -5.16
CA THR A 49 -5.55 -6.77 -6.36
C THR A 49 -5.85 -5.43 -7.00
N ALA A 50 -5.97 -5.43 -8.33
CA ALA A 50 -6.34 -4.27 -9.15
C ALA A 50 -7.29 -4.72 -10.26
N VAL A 51 -8.50 -5.19 -9.86
CA VAL A 51 -9.50 -5.71 -10.81
C VAL A 51 -10.37 -4.57 -11.31
N VAL A 52 -10.03 -4.05 -12.48
CA VAL A 52 -10.73 -2.93 -13.13
C VAL A 52 -11.68 -3.46 -14.20
N GLY A 53 -12.99 -3.23 -14.04
CA GLY A 53 -14.00 -3.57 -15.05
C GLY A 53 -13.96 -2.61 -16.25
N ASP A 54 -14.46 -3.07 -17.40
CA ASP A 54 -14.41 -2.31 -18.66
C ASP A 54 -15.11 -0.96 -18.56
N LYS A 55 -16.31 -0.90 -18.01
CA LYS A 55 -17.06 0.37 -17.83
C LYS A 55 -16.32 1.41 -16.99
N MET A 56 -15.61 0.96 -15.95
CA MET A 56 -14.83 1.84 -15.09
C MET A 56 -13.58 2.34 -15.84
N ASN A 57 -12.96 1.46 -16.61
CA ASN A 57 -11.79 1.80 -17.42
C ASN A 57 -12.11 2.77 -18.54
N GLU A 58 -13.21 2.56 -19.26
CA GLU A 58 -13.69 3.43 -20.33
C GLU A 58 -13.99 4.85 -19.80
N LYS A 59 -14.80 4.95 -18.75
CA LYS A 59 -15.16 6.26 -18.17
C LYS A 59 -13.94 7.02 -17.65
N TYR A 60 -12.96 6.33 -17.06
CA TYR A 60 -11.71 6.97 -16.66
C TYR A 60 -10.88 7.44 -17.85
N ALA A 61 -10.80 6.64 -18.91
CA ALA A 61 -10.04 6.97 -20.13
C ALA A 61 -10.63 8.17 -20.89
N GLU A 62 -11.96 8.36 -20.84
CA GLU A 62 -12.62 9.55 -21.41
C GLU A 62 -12.20 10.84 -20.69
N MET A 63 -12.07 10.80 -19.36
CA MET A 63 -11.74 11.97 -18.55
C MET A 63 -10.23 12.21 -18.39
N PHE A 64 -9.44 11.15 -18.39
CA PHE A 64 -7.98 11.16 -18.24
C PHE A 64 -7.35 10.27 -19.31
N PRO A 65 -7.25 10.75 -20.55
CA PRO A 65 -6.67 9.96 -21.63
C PRO A 65 -5.20 9.68 -21.30
N LEU A 66 -4.91 8.40 -21.10
CA LEU A 66 -3.56 7.86 -20.97
C LEU A 66 -3.20 7.22 -22.31
N GLU A 67 -1.99 7.42 -22.77
CA GLU A 67 -1.51 6.88 -24.05
C GLU A 67 -1.68 5.36 -24.16
N ASN A 68 -1.75 4.65 -23.03
CA ASN A 68 -1.73 3.18 -22.98
C ASN A 68 -2.72 2.58 -21.95
N GLY A 69 -4.01 2.59 -22.20
CA GLY A 69 -4.92 1.66 -21.53
C GLY A 69 -5.66 2.13 -20.27
N GLY A 70 -5.62 3.41 -19.92
CA GLY A 70 -6.51 4.01 -18.93
C GLY A 70 -6.27 3.56 -17.48
N LEU A 71 -7.33 3.54 -16.68
CA LEU A 71 -7.27 3.24 -15.25
C LEU A 71 -6.76 1.83 -14.95
N ARG A 72 -7.12 0.84 -15.76
CA ARG A 72 -6.69 -0.56 -15.60
C ARG A 72 -5.18 -0.64 -15.58
N GLN A 73 -4.52 -0.05 -16.57
CA GLN A 73 -3.07 -0.03 -16.65
C GLN A 73 -2.47 0.71 -15.46
N ALA A 74 -2.94 1.90 -15.13
CA ALA A 74 -2.44 2.70 -14.02
C ALA A 74 -2.51 1.96 -12.68
N LEU A 75 -3.63 1.28 -12.38
CA LEU A 75 -3.79 0.52 -11.15
C LEU A 75 -2.96 -0.77 -11.15
N GLN A 76 -2.87 -1.47 -12.27
CA GLN A 76 -2.09 -2.69 -12.38
C GLN A 76 -0.58 -2.42 -12.32
N GLU A 77 -0.10 -1.32 -12.90
CA GLU A 77 1.29 -0.88 -12.75
C GLU A 77 1.64 -0.48 -11.32
N LYS A 78 0.70 0.17 -10.63
CA LYS A 78 0.93 0.68 -9.29
C LYS A 78 0.78 -0.39 -8.20
N TYR A 79 -0.24 -1.22 -8.28
CA TYR A 79 -0.66 -2.10 -7.18
C TYR A 79 -0.53 -3.59 -7.48
N ALA A 80 -0.50 -3.97 -8.74
CA ALA A 80 -0.33 -5.36 -9.13
C ALA A 80 1.07 -5.57 -9.74
N THR A 81 1.17 -6.46 -10.69
CA THR A 81 2.42 -6.74 -11.39
C THR A 81 2.20 -6.85 -12.88
N TRP A 82 3.23 -6.68 -13.65
CA TRP A 82 3.20 -6.84 -15.08
C TRP A 82 4.43 -7.62 -15.58
N SER A 83 4.31 -8.20 -16.77
CA SER A 83 5.40 -8.89 -17.47
C SER A 83 5.22 -8.70 -18.96
N TYR A 84 6.19 -9.13 -19.75
CA TYR A 84 6.02 -9.24 -21.21
C TYR A 84 5.36 -10.56 -21.57
N SER A 85 4.69 -10.58 -22.75
CA SER A 85 4.19 -11.81 -23.37
C SER A 85 5.35 -12.80 -23.59
N LYS A 86 5.03 -14.09 -23.59
CA LYS A 86 6.02 -15.13 -23.91
C LYS A 86 6.25 -15.30 -25.39
N GLU A 87 5.35 -14.79 -26.21
CA GLU A 87 5.39 -14.87 -27.67
C GLU A 87 5.71 -13.49 -28.22
N ALA A 88 6.63 -13.43 -29.14
CA ALA A 88 6.97 -12.20 -29.84
C ALA A 88 5.94 -11.89 -30.93
N ASN A 89 5.66 -10.62 -31.14
CA ASN A 89 4.90 -10.12 -32.26
C ASN A 89 5.68 -10.35 -33.58
N ALA A 90 5.00 -10.19 -34.71
CA ALA A 90 5.62 -10.38 -36.03
C ALA A 90 6.79 -9.40 -36.32
N ASP A 91 6.85 -8.29 -35.62
CA ASP A 91 7.94 -7.29 -35.67
C ASP A 91 9.05 -7.54 -34.64
N GLY A 92 8.98 -8.65 -33.88
CA GLY A 92 9.96 -9.00 -32.85
C GLY A 92 9.73 -8.31 -31.50
N THR A 93 8.68 -7.50 -31.36
CA THR A 93 8.32 -6.88 -30.08
C THR A 93 7.54 -7.82 -29.17
N TYR A 94 7.42 -7.48 -27.89
CA TYR A 94 6.67 -8.25 -26.91
C TYR A 94 5.60 -7.37 -26.26
N ASP A 95 4.38 -7.89 -26.18
CA ASP A 95 3.29 -7.17 -25.54
C ASP A 95 3.46 -7.14 -24.02
N LYS A 96 3.15 -6.01 -23.43
CA LYS A 96 3.10 -5.83 -21.98
C LYS A 96 1.82 -6.45 -21.42
N ILE A 97 1.97 -7.42 -20.52
CA ILE A 97 0.86 -8.14 -19.89
C ILE A 97 0.69 -7.63 -18.47
N TYR A 98 -0.50 -7.10 -18.17
CA TYR A 98 -0.89 -6.67 -16.83
C TYR A 98 -1.66 -7.77 -16.10
N LYS A 99 -1.31 -8.00 -14.84
CA LYS A 99 -2.00 -8.94 -13.96
C LYS A 99 -2.95 -8.19 -13.04
N ASN A 100 -4.09 -8.82 -12.74
CA ASN A 100 -5.08 -8.26 -11.84
C ASN A 100 -4.70 -8.40 -10.36
N PHE A 101 -3.65 -9.17 -10.05
CA PHE A 101 -3.20 -9.38 -8.68
C PHE A 101 -1.68 -9.54 -8.62
N LYS A 102 -1.15 -9.20 -7.47
CA LYS A 102 0.23 -9.49 -7.03
C LYS A 102 0.16 -10.22 -5.71
N ALA A 103 0.85 -11.34 -5.59
CA ALA A 103 0.99 -12.08 -4.36
C ALA A 103 2.47 -12.18 -3.99
N GLU A 104 2.80 -11.86 -2.75
CA GLU A 104 4.15 -11.89 -2.22
C GLU A 104 4.18 -12.72 -0.95
N LEU A 105 5.16 -13.61 -0.83
CA LEU A 105 5.43 -14.36 0.38
C LEU A 105 6.64 -13.74 1.08
N GLY A 106 6.57 -13.56 2.39
CA GLY A 106 7.61 -12.88 3.14
C GLY A 106 7.55 -13.12 4.64
N LEU A 107 8.28 -12.28 5.35
CA LEU A 107 8.31 -12.22 6.81
C LEU A 107 7.58 -10.97 7.28
N ILE A 108 6.74 -11.12 8.30
CA ILE A 108 6.12 -10.01 9.03
C ILE A 108 6.66 -9.96 10.46
N LEU A 109 7.02 -8.75 10.88
CA LEU A 109 7.29 -8.42 12.27
C LEU A 109 6.35 -7.28 12.68
N LYS A 110 5.54 -7.51 13.74
CA LYS A 110 4.67 -6.46 14.28
C LYS A 110 5.02 -6.22 15.75
N GLY A 111 5.02 -4.95 16.16
CA GLY A 111 5.16 -4.54 17.53
C GLY A 111 4.02 -3.61 17.92
N SER A 112 3.51 -3.73 19.14
CA SER A 112 2.52 -2.78 19.65
C SER A 112 2.74 -2.45 21.12
N ILE A 113 2.41 -1.23 21.48
CA ILE A 113 2.38 -0.71 22.84
C ILE A 113 1.00 -0.13 23.10
N ASN A 114 0.38 -0.56 24.19
CA ASN A 114 -0.86 0.00 24.70
C ASN A 114 -0.66 0.37 26.17
N TYR A 115 -0.38 1.64 26.41
CA TYR A 115 -0.07 2.14 27.75
C TYR A 115 -1.12 3.14 28.19
N THR A 116 -1.63 2.94 29.39
CA THR A 116 -2.57 3.86 30.03
C THR A 116 -2.06 4.21 31.43
N TYR A 117 -1.91 5.50 31.68
CA TYR A 117 -1.56 6.02 33.00
C TYR A 117 -2.44 7.21 33.34
N LYS A 118 -3.33 7.05 34.31
CA LYS A 118 -4.35 8.05 34.67
C LYS A 118 -5.13 8.48 33.41
N ASP A 119 -5.06 9.76 33.08
CA ASP A 119 -5.77 10.39 31.98
C ASP A 119 -5.00 10.32 30.64
N LEU A 120 -3.80 9.76 30.64
CA LEU A 120 -2.95 9.60 29.45
C LEU A 120 -3.08 8.19 28.90
N LYS A 121 -3.37 8.09 27.62
CA LYS A 121 -3.37 6.84 26.85
C LYS A 121 -2.47 6.94 25.63
N ILE A 122 -1.55 6.00 25.50
CA ILE A 122 -0.63 5.89 24.35
C ILE A 122 -0.86 4.54 23.70
N ILE A 123 -1.19 4.57 22.43
CA ILE A 123 -1.29 3.37 21.58
C ILE A 123 -0.34 3.59 20.42
N THR A 124 0.55 2.65 20.18
CA THR A 124 1.37 2.66 18.98
C THR A 124 1.57 1.24 18.46
N SER A 125 1.62 1.12 17.14
CA SER A 125 1.90 -0.14 16.46
C SER A 125 2.81 0.10 15.27
N ILE A 126 3.73 -0.83 15.07
CA ILE A 126 4.58 -0.89 13.89
C ILE A 126 4.41 -2.26 13.23
N SER A 127 4.31 -2.27 11.92
CA SER A 127 4.31 -3.48 11.09
C SER A 127 5.39 -3.35 10.04
N LEU A 128 6.24 -4.37 9.97
CA LEU A 128 7.33 -4.48 9.01
C LEU A 128 7.09 -5.72 8.17
N PHE A 129 7.11 -5.56 6.84
CA PHE A 129 7.04 -6.69 5.91
C PHE A 129 8.26 -6.68 5.01
N THR A 130 8.84 -7.86 4.75
CA THR A 130 9.91 -8.03 3.75
C THR A 130 9.64 -9.28 2.92
N PRO A 131 9.58 -9.18 1.58
CA PRO A 131 9.35 -10.31 0.71
C PRO A 131 10.58 -11.22 0.65
N TYR A 132 10.37 -12.53 0.51
CA TYR A 132 11.45 -13.48 0.28
C TYR A 132 11.96 -13.45 -1.16
N ALA A 133 11.07 -13.23 -2.11
CA ALA A 133 11.42 -13.17 -3.50
C ALA A 133 11.97 -11.79 -3.88
N TRP A 134 12.98 -11.80 -4.74
CA TRP A 134 13.48 -10.59 -5.37
C TRP A 134 12.56 -10.22 -6.55
N ASP A 135 11.89 -9.09 -6.43
CA ASP A 135 11.08 -8.54 -7.52
C ASP A 135 11.99 -7.79 -8.50
N LYS A 136 12.09 -8.32 -9.70
CA LYS A 136 12.89 -7.78 -10.79
C LYS A 136 12.12 -7.84 -12.09
N THR A 137 12.29 -6.81 -12.92
CA THR A 137 11.71 -6.73 -14.26
C THR A 137 12.75 -7.08 -15.30
N GLU A 138 12.43 -8.00 -16.21
CA GLU A 138 13.24 -8.27 -17.37
C GLU A 138 13.28 -7.05 -18.28
N MET A 139 14.47 -6.68 -18.73
CA MET A 139 14.67 -5.61 -19.71
C MET A 139 15.02 -6.24 -21.05
N LEU A 140 14.34 -5.72 -22.08
CA LEU A 140 14.55 -6.11 -23.47
C LEU A 140 15.11 -4.91 -24.24
N ASP A 141 15.96 -5.15 -25.25
CA ASP A 141 16.37 -4.12 -26.22
C ASP A 141 15.28 -3.85 -27.26
N ALA A 142 15.57 -2.96 -28.21
CA ALA A 142 14.63 -2.60 -29.26
C ALA A 142 14.34 -3.78 -30.21
N GLU A 143 15.22 -4.76 -30.25
CA GLU A 143 15.13 -6.00 -31.04
C GLU A 143 14.42 -7.13 -30.27
N GLY A 144 14.02 -6.90 -29.00
CA GLY A 144 13.34 -7.87 -28.16
C GLY A 144 14.26 -8.88 -27.46
N ASN A 145 15.59 -8.70 -27.49
CA ASN A 145 16.53 -9.57 -26.82
C ASN A 145 16.64 -9.18 -25.34
N PHE A 146 16.82 -10.19 -24.48
CA PHE A 146 17.06 -9.96 -23.06
C PHE A 146 18.43 -9.28 -22.84
N VAL A 147 18.41 -8.11 -22.19
CA VAL A 147 19.61 -7.30 -21.88
C VAL A 147 19.92 -7.24 -20.38
N GLY A 148 19.02 -7.72 -19.51
CA GLY A 148 19.27 -7.75 -18.08
C GLY A 148 18.00 -7.63 -17.25
N TYR A 149 18.18 -7.35 -15.97
CA TYR A 149 17.07 -7.13 -15.02
C TYR A 149 17.16 -5.74 -14.43
N ARG A 150 16.01 -5.08 -14.33
CA ARG A 150 15.84 -3.87 -13.50
C ARG A 150 15.41 -4.30 -12.11
N ASP A 151 16.17 -3.93 -11.09
CA ASP A 151 15.83 -4.11 -9.69
C ASP A 151 14.66 -3.17 -9.32
N ASN A 152 13.57 -3.73 -8.81
CA ASN A 152 12.42 -2.99 -8.33
C ASN A 152 12.56 -2.61 -6.83
N ASN A 153 13.75 -2.76 -6.26
CA ASN A 153 14.08 -2.49 -4.85
C ASN A 153 13.24 -3.31 -3.85
N ARG A 154 12.65 -4.41 -4.29
CA ARG A 154 11.77 -5.25 -3.51
C ARG A 154 12.38 -6.64 -3.36
N ARG A 155 13.04 -6.88 -2.23
CA ARG A 155 13.79 -8.11 -1.92
C ARG A 155 13.90 -8.29 -0.41
N PHE A 156 14.29 -9.49 0.02
CA PHE A 156 14.54 -9.77 1.43
C PHE A 156 15.55 -8.77 2.04
N GLY A 157 15.17 -8.22 3.20
CA GLY A 157 15.95 -7.19 3.90
C GLY A 157 15.51 -5.76 3.58
N ASN A 158 14.75 -5.53 2.53
CA ASN A 158 14.08 -4.26 2.29
C ASN A 158 12.67 -4.34 2.88
N PHE A 159 12.37 -3.43 3.81
CA PHE A 159 11.12 -3.50 4.58
C PHE A 159 10.10 -2.47 4.11
N ASP A 160 8.87 -2.93 3.95
CA ASP A 160 7.70 -2.07 4.01
C ASP A 160 7.44 -1.73 5.47
N VAL A 161 7.11 -0.50 5.76
CA VAL A 161 6.92 0.01 7.12
C VAL A 161 5.55 0.67 7.22
N ASP A 162 4.72 0.18 8.14
CA ASP A 162 3.50 0.82 8.59
C ASP A 162 3.64 1.10 10.07
N TRP A 163 3.63 2.38 10.44
CA TRP A 163 3.67 2.80 11.83
C TRP A 163 2.51 3.75 12.13
N ASP A 164 1.73 3.38 13.13
CA ASP A 164 0.63 4.19 13.64
C ASP A 164 0.83 4.47 15.13
N ALA A 165 0.56 5.69 15.55
CA ALA A 165 0.57 6.08 16.95
C ALA A 165 -0.58 7.02 17.26
N ALA A 166 -1.14 6.86 18.45
CA ALA A 166 -2.13 7.76 19.02
C ALA A 166 -1.80 8.05 20.47
N ILE A 167 -1.78 9.33 20.83
CA ILE A 167 -1.63 9.83 22.18
C ILE A 167 -2.89 10.59 22.53
N SER A 168 -3.63 10.11 23.52
CA SER A 168 -4.85 10.72 24.03
C SER A 168 -4.64 11.20 25.45
N TYR A 169 -5.06 12.41 25.74
CA TYR A 169 -5.06 12.96 27.08
C TYR A 169 -6.46 13.48 27.44
N GLN A 170 -7.01 12.99 28.52
CA GLN A 170 -8.29 13.43 29.06
C GLN A 170 -8.06 14.48 30.16
N PHE A 171 -8.33 15.74 29.86
CA PHE A 171 -8.07 16.82 30.78
C PHE A 171 -9.32 17.27 31.56
N LEU A 172 -10.50 16.83 31.12
CA LEU A 172 -11.77 16.95 31.87
C LEU A 172 -12.54 15.64 31.73
N LYS A 173 -13.46 15.34 32.63
CA LYS A 173 -14.29 14.12 32.56
C LYS A 173 -15.04 13.97 31.21
N CYS A 174 -15.31 15.08 30.55
CA CYS A 174 -16.04 15.11 29.28
C CYS A 174 -15.18 15.52 28.07
N LEU A 175 -13.90 15.86 28.25
CA LEU A 175 -13.09 16.45 27.18
C LEU A 175 -11.75 15.74 27.05
N ASN A 176 -11.43 15.29 25.85
CA ASN A 176 -10.14 14.69 25.51
C ASN A 176 -9.51 15.34 24.29
N VAL A 177 -8.18 15.28 24.22
CA VAL A 177 -7.38 15.63 23.04
C VAL A 177 -6.65 14.38 22.59
N THR A 178 -6.69 14.11 21.29
CA THR A 178 -5.98 12.99 20.69
C THR A 178 -5.12 13.45 19.53
N LEU A 179 -3.82 13.17 19.59
CA LEU A 179 -2.89 13.29 18.48
C LEU A 179 -2.70 11.89 17.88
N SER A 180 -3.09 11.73 16.62
CA SER A 180 -2.86 10.51 15.84
C SER A 180 -1.86 10.77 14.74
N THR A 181 -0.89 9.90 14.59
CA THR A 181 0.13 9.96 13.53
C THR A 181 0.20 8.62 12.82
N SER A 182 0.44 8.67 11.51
CA SER A 182 0.65 7.50 10.65
C SER A 182 1.83 7.75 9.73
N LEU A 183 2.74 6.79 9.65
CA LEU A 183 3.88 6.79 8.75
C LEU A 183 3.84 5.51 7.94
N LYS A 184 3.93 5.65 6.61
CA LYS A 184 3.96 4.53 5.68
C LYS A 184 5.12 4.66 4.72
N TYR A 185 5.83 3.57 4.52
CA TYR A 185 6.88 3.46 3.53
C TYR A 185 6.81 2.08 2.87
N TYR A 186 6.76 2.04 1.55
CA TYR A 186 6.67 0.81 0.79
C TYR A 186 7.80 0.75 -0.25
N ASN A 187 8.63 -0.26 -0.15
CA ASN A 187 9.67 -0.52 -1.14
C ASN A 187 9.05 -0.86 -2.51
N GLY A 188 9.61 -0.31 -3.57
CA GLY A 188 9.14 -0.51 -4.93
C GLY A 188 7.90 0.32 -5.29
N VAL A 189 7.28 1.04 -4.35
CA VAL A 189 6.15 1.93 -4.62
C VAL A 189 6.66 3.36 -4.81
N LYS A 190 6.62 3.83 -6.05
CA LYS A 190 7.02 5.20 -6.39
C LYS A 190 5.84 6.15 -6.29
N ILE A 191 6.07 7.28 -5.65
CA ILE A 191 5.09 8.35 -5.42
C ILE A 191 5.62 9.61 -6.09
N ALA A 192 4.78 10.28 -6.88
CA ALA A 192 5.12 11.56 -7.47
C ALA A 192 5.16 12.66 -6.40
N ASP A 193 6.15 13.54 -6.48
CA ASP A 193 6.16 14.81 -5.74
C ASP A 193 5.36 15.90 -6.48
N ALA A 194 5.46 17.13 -5.96
CA ALA A 194 4.80 18.29 -6.56
C ALA A 194 5.29 18.60 -7.98
N ASP A 195 6.52 18.21 -8.30
CA ASP A 195 7.15 18.40 -9.62
C ASP A 195 6.96 17.20 -10.54
N GLY A 196 6.21 16.18 -10.10
CA GLY A 196 5.94 14.96 -10.86
C GLY A 196 7.08 13.92 -10.84
N VAL A 197 8.12 14.12 -10.04
CA VAL A 197 9.25 13.19 -9.93
C VAL A 197 8.84 11.97 -9.12
N LEU A 198 8.93 10.79 -9.74
CA LEU A 198 8.61 9.50 -9.12
C LEU A 198 9.78 8.98 -8.29
N ALA A 199 9.57 8.81 -6.99
CA ALA A 199 10.54 8.20 -6.08
C ALA A 199 9.83 7.41 -4.96
N GLU A 200 10.55 6.48 -4.32
CA GLU A 200 10.09 5.85 -3.08
C GLU A 200 10.12 6.90 -1.97
N ARG A 201 8.97 7.14 -1.34
CA ARG A 201 8.82 8.23 -0.37
C ARG A 201 8.09 7.75 0.87
N VAL A 202 8.52 8.28 2.00
CA VAL A 202 7.78 8.17 3.26
C VAL A 202 6.51 9.03 3.18
N GLN A 203 5.38 8.42 3.50
CA GLN A 203 4.10 9.10 3.65
C GLN A 203 3.85 9.32 5.14
N PHE A 204 3.72 10.57 5.56
CA PHE A 204 3.45 10.93 6.95
C PHE A 204 2.15 11.72 7.04
N LYS A 205 1.29 11.33 7.98
CA LYS A 205 0.02 11.99 8.28
C LYS A 205 -0.08 12.20 9.78
N SER A 206 -0.54 13.38 10.18
CA SER A 206 -0.83 13.70 11.58
C SER A 206 -2.20 14.37 11.68
N ILE A 207 -2.97 14.00 12.69
CA ILE A 207 -4.32 14.52 12.95
C ILE A 207 -4.41 14.83 14.43
N LEU A 208 -4.82 16.07 14.75
CA LEU A 208 -5.18 16.49 16.09
C LEU A 208 -6.71 16.51 16.20
N GLY A 209 -7.25 15.74 17.13
CA GLY A 209 -8.68 15.64 17.40
C GLY A 209 -9.04 16.14 18.78
N LEU A 210 -10.19 16.80 18.88
CA LEU A 210 -10.86 17.14 20.14
C LEU A 210 -12.11 16.29 20.26
N GLY A 211 -12.23 15.55 21.37
CA GLY A 211 -13.39 14.72 21.64
C GLY A 211 -14.18 15.23 22.86
N VAL A 212 -15.48 15.25 22.74
CA VAL A 212 -16.41 15.53 23.84
C VAL A 212 -17.27 14.30 24.08
N GLY A 213 -17.23 13.75 25.27
CA GLY A 213 -18.02 12.60 25.68
C GLY A 213 -18.67 12.82 27.04
N TYR A 214 -19.91 12.40 27.17
CA TYR A 214 -20.65 12.45 28.45
C TYR A 214 -21.18 11.04 28.76
N SER A 215 -20.93 10.58 30.00
CA SER A 215 -21.42 9.29 30.50
C SER A 215 -22.34 9.55 31.70
N PHE A 216 -23.54 8.98 31.66
CA PHE A 216 -24.51 9.03 32.77
C PHE A 216 -24.40 7.83 33.68
#